data_656ced5d7570b95852deb4ffd2e22da9
#
_entry.id   656ced5d7570b95852deb4ffd2e22da9
#
_cell.length_a   1.000
_cell.length_b   1.000
_cell.length_c   1.000
_cell.angle_alpha   90.00
_cell.angle_beta   90.00
_cell.angle_gamma   90.00
#
_symmetry.space_group_name_H-M   'P 1'
#
loop_
_entity.id
_entity.type
_entity.pdbx_description
1 polymer ?
#
loop_
_entity_poly.entity_id
_entity_poly.type
_entity_poly.pdbx_seq_one_letter_code
_entity_poly.pdbx_strand_id
1 'polypeptide(L)'
;DPEMDQPLEAADKVAALEQAIWMRRCRSQITLFSNKRLSVATQRFMRDARDYTIDIGILDPHPKRVFKVDWSCLLIFFALCGIATILAISGRGPNAAMLSISLLAFAGASLLLAVYRSRDRIVFYSQHARTPLVVLFNRSPDRVTLDSFIDILVDHIKDARDHSKRANEVLNEELKEHRRLMEEGAISGRRYDIVKQRILSQHS
;
A
#
# COMPACT_ATOMS: atom_id res chain seq x y z
N ASP A 1 21.44 6.36 -20.37
CA ASP A 1 20.70 7.63 -20.47
C ASP A 1 21.33 8.59 -19.47
N PRO A 2 21.96 9.70 -19.89
CA PRO A 2 22.65 10.61 -18.98
C PRO A 2 21.72 11.32 -17.98
N GLU A 3 20.42 11.26 -18.18
CA GLU A 3 19.44 11.85 -17.24
C GLU A 3 19.19 11.00 -15.99
N MET A 4 19.49 9.69 -16.02
CA MET A 4 19.24 8.81 -14.87
C MET A 4 20.30 8.89 -13.77
N ASP A 5 21.48 9.45 -14.06
CA ASP A 5 22.57 9.56 -13.09
C ASP A 5 22.62 10.91 -12.35
N GLN A 6 21.63 11.81 -12.58
CA GLN A 6 21.58 13.05 -11.82
C GLN A 6 21.22 12.80 -10.35
N PRO A 7 21.96 13.39 -9.40
CA PRO A 7 21.59 13.31 -8.00
C PRO A 7 20.18 13.87 -7.79
N LEU A 8 19.39 13.21 -6.93
CA LEU A 8 18.00 13.57 -6.61
C LEU A 8 17.82 15.04 -6.19
N GLU A 9 18.86 15.66 -5.65
CA GLU A 9 18.84 17.06 -5.23
C GLU A 9 18.83 18.08 -6.40
N ALA A 10 19.26 17.64 -7.58
CA ALA A 10 19.31 18.49 -8.79
C ALA A 10 18.07 18.35 -9.69
N ALA A 11 17.19 17.38 -9.42
CA ALA A 11 15.98 17.14 -10.20
C ALA A 11 14.80 17.97 -9.68
N ASP A 12 14.10 18.67 -10.57
CA ASP A 12 12.91 19.44 -10.22
C ASP A 12 11.78 18.53 -9.72
N LYS A 13 11.14 18.92 -8.62
CA LYS A 13 9.96 18.27 -8.09
C LYS A 13 8.75 18.58 -8.95
N VAL A 14 8.15 17.57 -9.52
CA VAL A 14 6.94 17.70 -10.36
C VAL A 14 5.69 17.66 -9.50
N ALA A 15 5.60 16.69 -8.58
CA ALA A 15 4.48 16.54 -7.68
C ALA A 15 4.93 15.94 -6.35
N ALA A 16 4.27 16.29 -5.27
CA ALA A 16 4.51 15.72 -3.95
C ALA A 16 3.17 15.43 -3.27
N LEU A 17 3.10 14.27 -2.63
CA LEU A 17 1.96 13.83 -1.85
C LEU A 17 2.42 13.48 -0.44
N GLU A 18 1.86 14.16 0.54
CA GLU A 18 2.10 13.85 1.94
C GLU A 18 0.87 13.18 2.54
N GLN A 19 1.04 11.97 3.06
CA GLN A 19 -0.04 11.20 3.68
C GLN A 19 0.27 10.97 5.16
N ALA A 20 -0.60 11.43 6.04
CA ALA A 20 -0.50 11.18 7.46
C ALA A 20 -1.67 10.32 7.91
N ILE A 21 -1.38 9.14 8.47
CA ILE A 21 -2.37 8.32 9.14
C ILE A 21 -2.22 8.51 10.63
N TRP A 22 -2.99 9.46 11.17
CA TRP A 22 -2.94 9.84 12.58
C TRP A 22 -3.11 8.64 13.53
N MET A 23 -4.06 7.79 13.23
CA MET A 23 -4.36 6.59 14.03
C MET A 23 -3.23 5.55 14.08
N ARG A 24 -2.31 5.56 13.12
CA ARG A 24 -1.17 4.62 13.05
C ARG A 24 0.18 5.28 13.26
N ARG A 25 0.18 6.58 13.51
CA ARG A 25 1.39 7.38 13.63
C ARG A 25 2.38 7.07 12.50
N CYS A 26 1.84 6.95 11.27
CA CYS A 26 2.61 6.69 10.06
C CYS A 26 2.47 7.90 9.15
N ARG A 27 3.59 8.46 8.75
CA ARG A 27 3.70 9.54 7.77
C ARG A 27 4.41 8.99 6.55
N SER A 28 3.84 9.18 5.38
CA SER A 28 4.43 8.81 4.11
C SER A 28 4.50 10.04 3.23
N GLN A 29 5.67 10.32 2.73
CA GLN A 29 5.90 11.40 1.77
C GLN A 29 6.34 10.77 0.46
N ILE A 30 5.63 11.10 -0.60
CA ILE A 30 5.88 10.57 -1.93
C ILE A 30 6.14 11.75 -2.83
N THR A 31 7.31 11.77 -3.46
CA THR A 31 7.74 12.89 -4.33
C THR A 31 8.09 12.34 -5.70
N LEU A 32 7.44 12.91 -6.72
CA LEU A 32 7.73 12.64 -8.13
C LEU A 32 8.71 13.68 -8.64
N PHE A 33 9.79 13.22 -9.27
CA PHE A 33 10.81 14.06 -9.87
C PHE A 33 10.75 14.02 -11.40
N SER A 34 11.25 15.07 -12.05
CA SER A 34 11.30 15.20 -13.52
C SER A 34 12.19 14.14 -14.19
N ASN A 35 13.16 13.59 -13.47
CA ASN A 35 14.08 12.55 -13.95
C ASN A 35 13.48 11.12 -13.93
N LYS A 36 12.16 10.98 -14.01
CA LYS A 36 11.43 9.70 -13.98
C LYS A 36 11.62 8.89 -12.70
N ARG A 37 11.99 9.52 -11.60
CA ARG A 37 12.16 8.88 -10.29
C ARG A 37 11.05 9.26 -9.34
N LEU A 38 10.59 8.29 -8.56
CA LEU A 38 9.62 8.45 -7.49
C LEU A 38 10.30 8.13 -6.16
N SER A 39 10.44 9.11 -5.29
CA SER A 39 10.93 8.91 -3.92
C SER A 39 9.76 8.62 -2.98
N VAL A 40 9.91 7.59 -2.17
CA VAL A 40 8.92 7.20 -1.16
C VAL A 40 9.60 7.17 0.19
N ALA A 41 9.34 8.19 1.00
CA ALA A 41 9.80 8.30 2.37
C ALA A 41 8.68 7.87 3.32
N THR A 42 8.90 6.86 4.12
CA THR A 42 7.90 6.37 5.08
C THR A 42 8.48 6.40 6.49
N GLN A 43 7.93 7.25 7.33
CA GLN A 43 8.22 7.29 8.76
C GLN A 43 7.16 6.55 9.56
N ARG A 44 7.58 5.61 10.40
CA ARG A 44 6.73 4.89 11.33
C ARG A 44 7.16 5.19 12.75
N PHE A 45 6.22 5.54 13.61
CA PHE A 45 6.53 5.75 15.03
C PHE A 45 7.23 4.52 15.62
N MET A 46 8.40 4.70 16.23
CA MET A 46 9.27 3.67 16.81
C MET A 46 9.85 2.61 15.85
N ARG A 47 9.87 2.86 14.55
CA ARG A 47 10.59 2.01 13.58
C ARG A 47 11.35 2.88 12.59
N ASP A 48 12.41 2.32 12.04
CA ASP A 48 13.28 3.01 11.09
C ASP A 48 12.50 3.65 9.95
N ALA A 49 12.87 4.90 9.64
CA ALA A 49 12.45 5.54 8.40
C ALA A 49 12.99 4.69 7.22
N ARG A 50 12.13 4.43 6.26
CA ARG A 50 12.52 3.76 5.03
C ARG A 50 12.32 4.73 3.89
N ASP A 51 13.41 5.10 3.30
CA ASP A 51 13.45 5.96 2.14
C ASP A 51 13.98 5.14 0.98
N TYR A 52 13.22 5.06 -0.09
CA TYR A 52 13.65 4.40 -1.30
C TYR A 52 13.14 5.15 -2.52
N THR A 53 13.89 5.06 -3.60
CA THR A 53 13.56 5.69 -4.88
C THR A 53 13.25 4.60 -5.88
N ILE A 54 12.24 4.81 -6.72
CA ILE A 54 11.79 3.85 -7.73
C ILE A 54 11.80 4.56 -9.08
N ASP A 55 12.21 3.85 -10.13
CA ASP A 55 11.99 4.27 -11.51
C ASP A 55 10.50 4.09 -11.86
N ILE A 56 9.85 5.14 -12.34
CA ILE A 56 8.43 5.10 -12.71
C ILE A 56 8.16 4.24 -13.95
N GLY A 57 9.16 4.03 -14.81
CA GLY A 57 9.02 3.20 -16.02
C GLY A 57 8.68 1.74 -15.75
N ILE A 58 9.02 1.23 -14.55
CA ILE A 58 8.69 -0.16 -14.16
C ILE A 58 7.29 -0.30 -13.56
N LEU A 59 6.58 0.80 -13.29
CA LEU A 59 5.26 0.78 -12.66
C LEU A 59 4.15 0.49 -13.69
N ASP A 60 3.13 -0.24 -13.26
CA ASP A 60 1.90 -0.44 -14.04
C ASP A 60 1.05 0.85 -13.95
N PRO A 61 0.64 1.48 -15.08
CA PRO A 61 -0.19 2.67 -15.08
C PRO A 61 -1.62 2.43 -14.55
N HIS A 62 -1.99 1.17 -14.30
CA HIS A 62 -3.31 0.81 -13.78
C HIS A 62 -3.24 0.50 -12.28
N PRO A 63 -3.41 1.50 -11.39
CA PRO A 63 -3.39 1.26 -9.96
C PRO A 63 -4.56 0.37 -9.54
N LYS A 64 -4.32 -0.55 -8.61
CA LYS A 64 -5.36 -1.42 -8.07
C LYS A 64 -5.77 -0.98 -6.68
N ARG A 65 -7.07 -0.81 -6.48
CA ARG A 65 -7.62 -0.59 -5.15
C ARG A 65 -7.72 -1.90 -4.40
N VAL A 66 -7.09 -1.97 -3.25
CA VAL A 66 -7.08 -3.14 -2.36
C VAL A 66 -7.77 -2.78 -1.06
N PHE A 67 -8.96 -3.33 -0.88
CA PHE A 67 -9.70 -3.20 0.37
C PHE A 67 -9.52 -4.47 1.20
N LYS A 68 -8.93 -4.33 2.39
CA LYS A 68 -8.72 -5.45 3.31
C LYS A 68 -9.56 -5.27 4.55
N VAL A 69 -10.54 -6.14 4.73
CA VAL A 69 -11.37 -6.23 5.93
C VAL A 69 -10.68 -7.12 6.96
N ASP A 70 -10.75 -6.75 8.22
CA ASP A 70 -10.32 -7.62 9.33
C ASP A 70 -11.44 -8.57 9.71
N TRP A 71 -11.47 -9.73 9.05
CA TRP A 71 -12.48 -10.76 9.28
C TRP A 71 -12.48 -11.30 10.72
N SER A 72 -11.34 -11.29 11.41
CA SER A 72 -11.25 -11.80 12.78
C SER A 72 -12.12 -10.99 13.74
N CYS A 73 -12.04 -9.66 13.67
CA CYS A 73 -12.88 -8.80 14.51
C CYS A 73 -14.36 -8.91 14.15
N LEU A 74 -14.67 -9.14 12.88
CA LEU A 74 -16.03 -9.28 12.39
C LEU A 74 -16.65 -10.60 12.87
N LEU A 75 -15.91 -11.70 12.87
CA LEU A 75 -16.32 -12.97 13.43
C LEU A 75 -16.58 -12.89 14.94
N ILE A 76 -15.71 -12.22 15.69
CA ILE A 76 -15.90 -11.98 17.13
C ILE A 76 -17.21 -11.20 17.37
N PHE A 77 -17.48 -10.18 16.57
CA PHE A 77 -18.72 -9.43 16.64
C PHE A 77 -19.94 -10.33 16.49
N PHE A 78 -19.99 -11.16 15.44
CA PHE A 78 -21.13 -12.07 15.22
C PHE A 78 -21.26 -13.13 16.31
N ALA A 79 -20.14 -13.68 16.80
CA ALA A 79 -20.15 -14.64 17.90
C ALA A 79 -20.73 -14.02 19.18
N LEU A 80 -20.28 -12.83 19.55
CA LEU A 80 -20.78 -12.14 20.74
C LEU A 80 -22.28 -11.78 20.63
N CYS A 81 -22.73 -11.33 19.44
CA CYS A 81 -24.14 -11.09 19.19
C CYS A 81 -24.98 -12.37 19.31
N GLY A 82 -24.49 -13.48 18.75
CA GLY A 82 -25.17 -14.78 18.86
C GLY A 82 -25.32 -15.25 20.32
N ILE A 83 -24.24 -15.19 21.10
CA ILE A 83 -24.26 -15.54 22.52
C ILE A 83 -25.20 -14.62 23.31
N ALA A 84 -25.15 -13.32 23.07
CA ALA A 84 -26.02 -12.36 23.73
C ALA A 84 -27.50 -12.63 23.43
N THR A 85 -27.84 -12.99 22.19
CA THR A 85 -29.19 -13.32 21.76
C THR A 85 -29.69 -14.60 22.46
N ILE A 86 -28.85 -15.67 22.51
CA ILE A 86 -29.20 -16.91 23.20
C ILE A 86 -29.45 -16.66 24.69
N LEU A 87 -28.60 -15.86 25.35
CA LEU A 87 -28.77 -15.52 26.76
C LEU A 87 -30.04 -14.68 27.00
N ALA A 88 -30.39 -13.78 26.10
CA ALA A 88 -31.59 -12.96 26.18
C ALA A 88 -32.86 -13.80 26.06
N ILE A 89 -32.86 -14.84 25.20
CA ILE A 89 -34.03 -15.71 25.00
C ILE A 89 -34.16 -16.78 26.09
N SER A 90 -33.05 -17.40 26.51
CA SER A 90 -33.02 -18.52 27.45
C SER A 90 -32.83 -18.13 28.90
N GLY A 91 -32.25 -16.96 29.15
CA GLY A 91 -31.95 -16.48 30.52
C GLY A 91 -33.19 -15.95 31.24
N ARG A 92 -33.44 -16.50 32.44
CA ARG A 92 -34.51 -16.00 33.36
C ARG A 92 -33.84 -15.29 34.54
N GLY A 93 -34.05 -14.00 34.67
CA GLY A 93 -33.60 -13.18 35.81
C GLY A 93 -32.73 -11.96 35.41
N PRO A 94 -32.52 -11.03 36.38
CA PRO A 94 -31.83 -9.77 36.11
C PRO A 94 -30.37 -9.93 35.72
N ASN A 95 -29.71 -10.97 36.19
CA ASN A 95 -28.29 -11.27 35.86
C ASN A 95 -28.11 -11.62 34.39
N ALA A 96 -29.05 -12.33 33.76
CA ALA A 96 -28.99 -12.67 32.34
C ALA A 96 -29.16 -11.42 31.46
N ALA A 97 -30.01 -10.49 31.85
CA ALA A 97 -30.15 -9.23 31.14
C ALA A 97 -28.88 -8.36 31.21
N MET A 98 -28.27 -8.25 32.40
CA MET A 98 -27.01 -7.53 32.55
C MET A 98 -25.87 -8.15 31.71
N LEU A 99 -25.77 -9.47 31.68
CA LEU A 99 -24.77 -10.19 30.87
C LEU A 99 -24.99 -9.98 29.36
N SER A 100 -26.24 -10.03 28.88
CA SER A 100 -26.53 -9.79 27.47
C SER A 100 -26.19 -8.37 27.04
N ILE A 101 -26.48 -7.35 27.87
CA ILE A 101 -26.13 -5.97 27.61
C ILE A 101 -24.60 -5.78 27.55
N SER A 102 -23.86 -6.37 28.49
CA SER A 102 -22.40 -6.27 28.47
C SER A 102 -21.78 -6.94 27.24
N LEU A 103 -22.29 -8.10 26.81
CA LEU A 103 -21.84 -8.77 25.59
C LEU A 103 -22.13 -7.93 24.32
N LEU A 104 -23.27 -7.27 24.26
CA LEU A 104 -23.60 -6.36 23.17
C LEU A 104 -22.66 -5.14 23.15
N ALA A 105 -22.28 -4.62 24.31
CA ALA A 105 -21.29 -3.53 24.38
C ALA A 105 -19.92 -3.99 23.84
N PHE A 106 -19.45 -5.19 24.20
CA PHE A 106 -18.23 -5.77 23.65
C PHE A 106 -18.34 -6.07 22.16
N ALA A 107 -19.50 -6.52 21.69
CA ALA A 107 -19.76 -6.69 20.26
C ALA A 107 -19.65 -5.35 19.52
N GLY A 108 -20.25 -4.29 20.03
CA GLY A 108 -20.12 -2.95 19.47
C GLY A 108 -18.67 -2.48 19.40
N ALA A 109 -17.90 -2.68 20.46
CA ALA A 109 -16.47 -2.37 20.49
C ALA A 109 -15.69 -3.18 19.45
N SER A 110 -15.99 -4.48 19.27
CA SER A 110 -15.38 -5.33 18.25
C SER A 110 -15.70 -4.87 16.83
N LEU A 111 -16.93 -4.42 16.57
CA LEU A 111 -17.33 -3.85 15.30
C LEU A 111 -16.58 -2.55 14.99
N LEU A 112 -16.49 -1.64 15.96
CA LEU A 112 -15.69 -0.42 15.83
C LEU A 112 -14.23 -0.74 15.53
N LEU A 113 -13.68 -1.74 16.20
CA LEU A 113 -12.32 -2.21 15.95
C LEU A 113 -12.15 -2.82 14.55
N ALA A 114 -13.15 -3.56 14.05
CA ALA A 114 -13.14 -4.12 12.69
C ALA A 114 -13.12 -3.01 11.63
N VAL A 115 -13.96 -1.98 11.78
CA VAL A 115 -13.97 -0.80 10.91
C VAL A 115 -12.64 -0.05 10.98
N TYR A 116 -12.11 0.15 12.18
CA TYR A 116 -10.84 0.81 12.42
C TYR A 116 -9.65 0.08 11.79
N ARG A 117 -9.65 -1.25 11.82
CA ARG A 117 -8.57 -2.09 11.24
C ARG A 117 -8.72 -2.32 9.76
N SER A 118 -9.89 -2.09 9.17
CA SER A 118 -10.08 -2.21 7.73
C SER A 118 -9.18 -1.20 6.98
N ARG A 119 -8.65 -1.64 5.83
CA ARG A 119 -7.64 -0.89 5.08
C ARG A 119 -8.07 -0.74 3.64
N ASP A 120 -8.18 0.51 3.23
CA ASP A 120 -8.41 0.87 1.84
C ASP A 120 -7.13 1.51 1.28
N ARG A 121 -6.55 0.88 0.27
CA ARG A 121 -5.27 1.27 -0.29
C ARG A 121 -5.31 1.21 -1.81
N ILE A 122 -4.60 2.14 -2.42
CA ILE A 122 -4.33 2.13 -3.85
C ILE A 122 -2.88 1.65 -4.00
N VAL A 123 -2.68 0.63 -4.81
CA VAL A 123 -1.37 -0.02 -4.96
C VAL A 123 -0.97 0.01 -6.41
N PHE A 124 0.21 0.57 -6.67
CA PHE A 124 0.90 0.44 -7.95
C PHE A 124 1.80 -0.79 -7.91
N TYR A 125 1.65 -1.62 -8.91
CA TYR A 125 2.43 -2.85 -9.07
C TYR A 125 3.54 -2.65 -10.09
N SER A 126 4.60 -3.44 -9.97
CA SER A 126 5.54 -3.60 -11.06
C SER A 126 4.85 -4.27 -12.25
N GLN A 127 5.19 -3.86 -13.46
CA GLN A 127 4.57 -4.29 -14.70
C GLN A 127 4.66 -5.81 -14.90
N HIS A 128 5.85 -6.38 -14.82
CA HIS A 128 6.12 -7.79 -15.08
C HIS A 128 6.09 -8.63 -13.80
N ALA A 129 6.73 -8.17 -12.76
CA ALA A 129 6.84 -8.89 -11.50
C ALA A 129 5.55 -8.91 -10.67
N ARG A 130 4.60 -8.01 -10.94
CA ARG A 130 3.35 -7.82 -10.18
C ARG A 130 3.57 -7.69 -8.67
N THR A 131 4.74 -7.15 -8.29
CA THR A 131 5.03 -6.83 -6.89
C THR A 131 4.48 -5.45 -6.54
N PRO A 132 3.89 -5.26 -5.35
CA PRO A 132 3.48 -3.93 -4.91
C PRO A 132 4.71 -3.09 -4.60
N LEU A 133 4.92 -2.02 -5.35
CA LEU A 133 6.04 -1.10 -5.17
C LEU A 133 5.61 0.17 -4.44
N VAL A 134 4.50 0.77 -4.83
CA VAL A 134 3.98 1.99 -4.20
C VAL A 134 2.62 1.73 -3.59
N VAL A 135 2.44 2.13 -2.35
CA VAL A 135 1.17 1.96 -1.63
C VAL A 135 0.70 3.32 -1.15
N LEU A 136 -0.40 3.79 -1.72
CA LEU A 136 -1.10 5.00 -1.33
C LEU A 136 -2.27 4.67 -0.42
N PHE A 137 -2.50 5.51 0.58
CA PHE A 137 -3.67 5.36 1.44
C PHE A 137 -4.83 6.14 0.86
N ASN A 138 -5.93 5.45 0.58
CA ASN A 138 -7.14 6.09 0.10
C ASN A 138 -7.69 7.06 1.16
N ARG A 139 -8.14 8.24 0.74
CA ARG A 139 -8.67 9.32 1.59
C ARG A 139 -7.63 10.06 2.46
N SER A 140 -6.34 9.98 2.14
CA SER A 140 -5.33 10.80 2.83
C SER A 140 -4.41 11.46 1.80
N PRO A 141 -4.20 12.79 1.82
CA PRO A 141 -4.79 13.76 2.76
C PRO A 141 -6.29 13.98 2.54
N ASP A 142 -6.72 14.18 1.30
CA ASP A 142 -8.11 14.23 0.83
C ASP A 142 -8.24 13.50 -0.52
N ARG A 143 -9.46 13.28 -0.95
CA ARG A 143 -9.70 12.50 -2.16
C ARG A 143 -9.28 13.25 -3.43
N VAL A 144 -9.54 14.55 -3.47
CA VAL A 144 -9.26 15.37 -4.67
C VAL A 144 -7.76 15.47 -4.92
N THR A 145 -6.97 15.77 -3.87
CA THR A 145 -5.51 15.83 -3.95
C THR A 145 -4.90 14.48 -4.31
N LEU A 146 -5.45 13.39 -3.75
CA LEU A 146 -4.97 12.05 -4.06
C LEU A 146 -5.26 11.66 -5.51
N ASP A 147 -6.48 11.90 -5.99
CA ASP A 147 -6.88 11.57 -7.37
C ASP A 147 -6.04 12.40 -8.36
N SER A 148 -5.83 13.70 -8.11
CA SER A 148 -4.96 14.56 -8.93
C SER A 148 -3.52 14.08 -8.98
N PHE A 149 -2.97 13.64 -7.84
CA PHE A 149 -1.61 13.07 -7.80
C PHE A 149 -1.52 11.77 -8.58
N ILE A 150 -2.54 10.90 -8.49
CA ILE A 150 -2.60 9.64 -9.22
C ILE A 150 -2.64 9.91 -10.73
N ASP A 151 -3.44 10.87 -11.18
CA ASP A 151 -3.54 11.23 -12.60
C ASP A 151 -2.19 11.71 -13.13
N ILE A 152 -1.52 12.64 -12.43
CA ILE A 152 -0.18 13.11 -12.78
C ILE A 152 0.82 11.93 -12.83
N LEU A 153 0.79 11.07 -11.83
CA LEU A 153 1.70 9.92 -11.77
C LEU A 153 1.46 8.95 -12.93
N VAL A 154 0.20 8.65 -13.24
CA VAL A 154 -0.18 7.75 -14.34
C VAL A 154 0.25 8.31 -15.68
N ASP A 155 0.10 9.62 -15.92
CA ASP A 155 0.52 10.25 -17.16
C ASP A 155 2.05 10.21 -17.32
N HIS A 156 2.81 10.48 -16.25
CA HIS A 156 4.27 10.35 -16.29
C HIS A 156 4.74 8.89 -16.49
N ILE A 157 4.01 7.88 -15.93
CA ILE A 157 4.29 6.47 -16.19
C ILE A 157 4.08 6.15 -17.68
N LYS A 158 3.00 6.64 -18.29
CA LYS A 158 2.74 6.43 -19.74
C LYS A 158 3.83 7.06 -20.58
N ASP A 159 4.19 8.32 -20.32
CA ASP A 159 5.24 9.03 -21.03
C ASP A 159 6.62 8.34 -20.89
N ALA A 160 6.93 7.86 -19.69
CA ALA A 160 8.17 7.11 -19.46
C ALA A 160 8.20 5.81 -20.27
N ARG A 161 7.05 5.18 -20.49
CA ARG A 161 6.91 3.92 -21.24
C ARG A 161 6.97 4.11 -22.75
N ASP A 162 6.36 5.14 -23.28
CA ASP A 162 6.35 5.43 -24.74
C ASP A 162 7.77 5.68 -25.26
N HIS A 163 8.67 6.17 -24.41
CA HIS A 163 10.09 6.33 -24.71
C HIS A 163 10.92 5.06 -24.42
N SER A 164 10.29 4.01 -23.90
CA SER A 164 11.00 2.79 -23.46
C SER A 164 11.26 1.84 -24.61
N LYS A 165 12.49 1.50 -24.72
CA LYS A 165 13.19 0.62 -25.66
C LYS A 165 12.67 -0.82 -25.66
N ARG A 166 13.16 -1.61 -26.61
CA ARG A 166 12.84 -3.04 -26.88
C ARG A 166 12.60 -3.87 -25.61
N ALA A 167 11.61 -4.77 -25.66
CA ALA A 167 11.14 -5.56 -24.51
C ALA A 167 12.25 -6.20 -23.65
N ASN A 168 13.35 -6.64 -24.25
CA ASN A 168 14.50 -7.26 -23.53
C ASN A 168 15.29 -6.25 -22.69
N GLU A 169 15.36 -4.98 -23.10
CA GLU A 169 16.05 -3.94 -22.33
C GLU A 169 15.25 -3.57 -21.08
N VAL A 170 13.93 -3.47 -21.21
CA VAL A 170 13.01 -3.16 -20.09
C VAL A 170 13.10 -4.22 -19.00
N LEU A 171 13.17 -5.49 -19.38
CA LEU A 171 13.27 -6.60 -18.44
C LEU A 171 14.59 -6.62 -17.69
N ASN A 172 15.69 -6.32 -18.39
CA ASN A 172 16.98 -6.20 -17.74
C ASN A 172 17.03 -5.01 -16.77
N GLU A 173 16.42 -3.89 -17.14
CA GLU A 173 16.29 -2.72 -16.27
C GLU A 173 15.42 -3.03 -15.05
N GLU A 174 14.29 -3.74 -15.21
CA GLU A 174 13.44 -4.15 -14.11
C GLU A 174 14.14 -5.10 -13.13
N LEU A 175 14.90 -6.07 -13.62
CA LEU A 175 15.72 -6.95 -12.80
C LEU A 175 16.79 -6.19 -12.01
N LYS A 176 17.44 -5.22 -12.66
CA LYS A 176 18.49 -4.39 -12.06
C LYS A 176 17.92 -3.52 -10.95
N GLU A 177 16.75 -2.92 -11.19
CA GLU A 177 16.06 -2.09 -10.21
C GLU A 177 15.55 -2.90 -9.02
N HIS A 178 15.00 -4.08 -9.23
CA HIS A 178 14.59 -4.95 -8.13
C HIS A 178 15.78 -5.42 -7.28
N ARG A 179 16.95 -5.64 -7.88
CA ARG A 179 18.18 -5.92 -7.15
C ARG A 179 18.56 -4.73 -6.27
N ARG A 180 18.56 -3.52 -6.82
CA ARG A 180 18.86 -2.29 -6.09
C ARG A 180 17.92 -2.10 -4.91
N LEU A 181 16.60 -2.26 -5.14
CA LEU A 181 15.59 -2.15 -4.08
C LEU A 181 15.77 -3.21 -2.97
N MET A 182 16.30 -4.38 -3.31
CA MET A 182 16.66 -5.39 -2.32
C MET A 182 17.89 -4.95 -1.51
N GLU A 183 18.93 -4.43 -2.16
CA GLU A 183 20.13 -3.92 -1.51
C GLU A 183 19.83 -2.73 -0.60
N GLU A 184 18.93 -1.85 -0.99
CA GLU A 184 18.41 -0.73 -0.18
C GLU A 184 17.45 -1.19 0.94
N GLY A 185 17.09 -2.49 0.99
CA GLY A 185 16.18 -3.04 2.00
C GLY A 185 14.71 -2.69 1.81
N ALA A 186 14.33 -2.10 0.67
CA ALA A 186 12.93 -1.80 0.31
C ALA A 186 12.12 -3.06 0.08
N ILE A 187 12.74 -4.10 -0.48
CA ILE A 187 12.15 -5.42 -0.67
C ILE A 187 13.02 -6.49 0.02
N SER A 188 12.39 -7.58 0.47
CA SER A 188 13.13 -8.70 1.08
C SER A 188 13.76 -9.59 0.00
N GLY A 189 14.91 -10.25 0.34
CA GLY A 189 15.59 -11.18 -0.57
C GLY A 189 14.67 -12.29 -1.08
N ARG A 190 13.82 -12.86 -0.23
CA ARG A 190 12.83 -13.87 -0.63
C ARG A 190 11.84 -13.34 -1.69
N ARG A 191 11.48 -12.07 -1.60
CA ARG A 191 10.60 -11.43 -2.59
C ARG A 191 11.33 -11.20 -3.91
N TYR A 192 12.60 -10.82 -3.85
CA TYR A 192 13.47 -10.69 -5.03
C TYR A 192 13.58 -12.01 -5.80
N ASP A 193 13.80 -13.14 -5.11
CA ASP A 193 13.92 -14.46 -5.78
C ASP A 193 12.64 -14.85 -6.50
N ILE A 194 11.47 -14.60 -5.91
CA ILE A 194 10.16 -14.85 -6.56
C ILE A 194 10.00 -13.98 -7.81
N VAL A 195 10.37 -12.72 -7.74
CA VAL A 195 10.33 -11.78 -8.86
C VAL A 195 11.23 -12.23 -9.99
N LYS A 196 12.48 -12.54 -9.66
CA LYS A 196 13.48 -13.03 -10.63
C LYS A 196 12.99 -14.27 -11.38
N GLN A 197 12.46 -15.27 -10.67
CA GLN A 197 11.91 -16.47 -11.30
C GLN A 197 10.74 -16.15 -12.22
N ARG A 198 9.86 -15.25 -11.83
CA ARG A 198 8.69 -14.85 -12.65
C ARG A 198 9.13 -14.14 -13.92
N ILE A 199 10.07 -13.21 -13.85
CA ILE A 199 10.60 -12.49 -15.01
C ILE A 199 11.27 -13.48 -15.96
N LEU A 200 12.09 -14.40 -15.47
CA LEU A 200 12.76 -15.41 -16.29
C LEU A 200 11.77 -16.39 -16.95
N SER A 201 10.70 -16.79 -16.24
CA SER A 201 9.70 -17.71 -16.79
C SER A 201 8.82 -17.11 -17.89
N GLN A 202 8.77 -15.80 -18.05
CA GLN A 202 8.04 -15.13 -19.12
C GLN A 202 8.85 -15.05 -20.43
N HIS A 203 10.13 -15.45 -20.41
CA HIS A 203 11.05 -15.39 -21.54
C HIS A 203 11.56 -16.76 -22.01
N SER A 204 11.19 -17.83 -21.32
CA SER A 204 11.45 -19.21 -21.77
C SER A 204 10.27 -19.71 -22.61
#